data_9dc1c5f5c68e67ba9f8220b0e0e74461
#
_entry.id   9dc1c5f5c68e67ba9f8220b0e0e74461
#
_cell.length_a   1.000
_cell.length_b   1.000
_cell.length_c   1.000
_cell.angle_alpha   90.00
_cell.angle_beta   90.00
_cell.angle_gamma   90.00
#
_symmetry.space_group_name_H-M   'P 1'
#
loop_
_entity.id
_entity.type
_entity.pdbx_description
1 polymer ?
#
loop_
_entity_poly.entity_id
_entity_poly.type
_entity_poly.pdbx_seq_one_letter_code
_entity_poly.pdbx_strand_id
1 'polypeptide(L)'
;AATTVFEVKEDDLGANAIRDLTPGFARDMIQRVIDFFSSETFVRGKDGTLTKIDVPLDAIVDSHREWLLVQLRTPWTVGGTTYAGGSLLAAYFDDFMAGKRELTALFTPTDTASLSSYSWTRHHLILNLLDNVASRQEVLTPSRNARTPWRRAPLGGAPALSTVSADGIDADSSDDYFL
;
A
#
# COMPACT_ATOMS: atom_id res chain seq x y z
N ALA A 1 -11.04 3.52 -31.90
CA ALA A 1 -11.26 2.08 -31.67
C ALA A 1 -10.73 1.75 -30.25
N ALA A 2 -11.43 0.89 -29.52
CA ALA A 2 -10.94 0.38 -28.23
C ALA A 2 -9.79 -0.61 -28.50
N THR A 3 -8.78 -0.58 -27.63
CA THR A 3 -7.65 -1.52 -27.71
C THR A 3 -7.64 -2.36 -26.44
N THR A 4 -7.53 -3.69 -26.59
CA THR A 4 -7.36 -4.59 -25.46
C THR A 4 -6.02 -4.29 -24.76
N VAL A 5 -6.05 -4.04 -23.45
CA VAL A 5 -4.87 -3.74 -22.64
C VAL A 5 -4.40 -4.94 -21.82
N PHE A 6 -5.29 -5.89 -21.57
CA PHE A 6 -5.01 -7.14 -20.84
C PHE A 6 -6.09 -8.18 -21.15
N GLU A 7 -5.71 -9.45 -21.21
CA GLU A 7 -6.61 -10.58 -21.33
C GLU A 7 -6.42 -11.52 -20.14
N VAL A 8 -7.54 -11.88 -19.51
CA VAL A 8 -7.54 -12.84 -18.40
C VAL A 8 -7.47 -14.26 -18.93
N LYS A 9 -6.96 -15.19 -18.13
CA LYS A 9 -7.02 -16.63 -18.42
C LYS A 9 -8.43 -17.16 -18.11
N GLU A 10 -8.77 -18.31 -18.65
CA GLU A 10 -10.10 -18.92 -18.49
C GLU A 10 -10.46 -19.18 -17.02
N ASP A 11 -9.46 -19.52 -16.19
CA ASP A 11 -9.64 -19.83 -14.76
C ASP A 11 -9.51 -18.59 -13.85
N ASP A 12 -9.21 -17.40 -14.38
CA ASP A 12 -9.08 -16.18 -13.59
C ASP A 12 -10.47 -15.63 -13.22
N LEU A 13 -10.59 -15.04 -12.03
CA LEU A 13 -11.83 -14.34 -11.63
C LEU A 13 -12.02 -13.03 -12.38
N GLY A 14 -10.95 -12.39 -12.86
CA GLY A 14 -11.03 -11.16 -13.63
C GLY A 14 -9.77 -10.33 -13.64
N ALA A 15 -9.88 -9.10 -14.11
CA ALA A 15 -8.82 -8.11 -14.04
C ALA A 15 -9.39 -6.70 -13.82
N ASN A 16 -8.60 -5.86 -13.14
CA ASN A 16 -8.86 -4.44 -12.97
C ASN A 16 -7.73 -3.64 -13.62
N ALA A 17 -8.08 -2.55 -14.32
CA ALA A 17 -7.11 -1.60 -14.83
C ALA A 17 -7.31 -0.25 -14.13
N ILE A 18 -6.25 0.28 -13.56
CA ILE A 18 -6.24 1.53 -12.80
C ILE A 18 -5.23 2.46 -13.47
N ARG A 19 -5.66 3.68 -13.75
CA ARG A 19 -4.77 4.76 -14.18
C ARG A 19 -4.63 5.78 -13.07
N ASP A 20 -3.46 5.83 -12.48
CA ASP A 20 -3.06 6.90 -11.58
C ASP A 20 -2.62 8.10 -12.43
N LEU A 21 -3.22 9.27 -12.18
CA LEU A 21 -2.92 10.52 -12.88
C LEU A 21 -2.21 11.53 -11.98
N THR A 22 -1.72 11.11 -10.81
CA THR A 22 -0.99 11.99 -9.89
C THR A 22 0.18 12.66 -10.61
N PRO A 23 0.26 14.01 -10.62
CA PRO A 23 1.28 14.75 -11.36
C PRO A 23 2.70 14.33 -10.96
N GLY A 24 3.49 13.92 -11.96
CA GLY A 24 4.85 13.43 -11.76
C GLY A 24 4.97 11.92 -11.43
N PHE A 25 3.84 11.25 -11.16
CA PHE A 25 3.81 9.84 -10.75
C PHE A 25 2.76 9.00 -11.51
N ALA A 26 2.29 9.51 -12.64
CA ALA A 26 1.27 8.83 -13.44
C ALA A 26 1.69 7.40 -13.82
N ARG A 27 0.81 6.44 -13.55
CA ARG A 27 1.04 5.00 -13.80
C ARG A 27 -0.23 4.33 -14.31
N ASP A 28 -0.05 3.39 -15.21
CA ASP A 28 -1.09 2.44 -15.58
C ASP A 28 -0.78 1.12 -14.86
N MET A 29 -1.68 0.67 -14.01
CA MET A 29 -1.56 -0.60 -13.31
C MET A 29 -2.69 -1.54 -13.70
N ILE A 30 -2.35 -2.83 -13.81
CA ILE A 30 -3.30 -3.90 -14.08
C ILE A 30 -3.19 -4.92 -12.96
N GLN A 31 -4.31 -5.21 -12.32
CA GLN A 31 -4.42 -6.28 -11.35
C GLN A 31 -5.16 -7.46 -12.01
N ARG A 32 -4.49 -8.59 -12.11
CA ARG A 32 -5.06 -9.87 -12.48
C ARG A 32 -5.54 -10.56 -11.20
N VAL A 33 -6.81 -10.85 -11.10
CA VAL A 33 -7.43 -11.54 -9.96
C VAL A 33 -7.49 -13.04 -10.30
N ILE A 34 -6.63 -13.82 -9.67
CA ILE A 34 -6.50 -15.27 -9.93
C ILE A 34 -7.64 -16.00 -9.19
N ASP A 35 -7.77 -15.74 -7.90
CA ASP A 35 -8.81 -16.28 -7.03
C ASP A 35 -9.18 -15.27 -5.93
N PHE A 36 -10.00 -15.68 -4.95
CA PHE A 36 -10.47 -14.81 -3.86
C PHE A 36 -9.35 -14.26 -2.96
N PHE A 37 -8.18 -14.89 -2.96
CA PHE A 37 -7.08 -14.58 -2.07
C PHE A 37 -5.79 -14.22 -2.81
N SER A 38 -5.75 -14.42 -4.13
CA SER A 38 -4.53 -14.31 -4.93
C SER A 38 -4.70 -13.37 -6.10
N SER A 39 -3.78 -12.45 -6.26
CA SER A 39 -3.71 -11.53 -7.39
C SER A 39 -2.27 -11.26 -7.82
N GLU A 40 -2.11 -10.84 -9.05
CA GLU A 40 -0.86 -10.31 -9.60
C GLU A 40 -1.08 -8.87 -10.03
N THR A 41 -0.15 -7.99 -9.66
CA THR A 41 -0.19 -6.60 -10.10
C THR A 41 0.94 -6.31 -11.08
N PHE A 42 0.59 -5.65 -12.18
CA PHE A 42 1.54 -5.27 -13.23
C PHE A 42 1.51 -3.76 -13.43
N VAL A 43 2.67 -3.21 -13.77
CA VAL A 43 2.80 -1.85 -14.30
C VAL A 43 2.83 -1.94 -15.82
N ARG A 44 2.01 -1.14 -16.49
CA ARG A 44 1.98 -1.09 -17.95
C ARG A 44 2.83 0.07 -18.46
N GLY A 45 3.85 -0.25 -19.22
CA GLY A 45 4.69 0.73 -19.91
C GLY A 45 3.94 1.45 -21.05
N LYS A 46 4.49 2.56 -21.52
CA LYS A 46 3.94 3.33 -22.65
C LYS A 46 3.92 2.53 -23.96
N ASP A 47 4.82 1.59 -24.11
CA ASP A 47 4.92 0.64 -25.23
C ASP A 47 3.94 -0.54 -25.10
N GLY A 48 3.18 -0.61 -23.99
CA GLY A 48 2.25 -1.69 -23.68
C GLY A 48 2.87 -2.86 -22.92
N THR A 49 4.19 -2.85 -22.66
CA THR A 49 4.86 -3.90 -21.88
C THR A 49 4.31 -3.96 -20.46
N LEU A 50 4.06 -5.17 -19.98
CA LEU A 50 3.61 -5.43 -18.61
C LEU A 50 4.78 -5.92 -17.77
N THR A 51 5.10 -5.20 -16.70
CA THR A 51 6.12 -5.57 -15.73
C THR A 51 5.45 -5.92 -14.41
N LYS A 52 5.60 -7.17 -13.96
CA LYS A 52 5.01 -7.63 -12.70
C LYS A 52 5.68 -6.95 -11.51
N ILE A 53 4.89 -6.56 -10.52
CA ILE A 53 5.37 -6.19 -9.19
C ILE A 53 5.62 -7.50 -8.43
N ASP A 54 6.87 -7.77 -8.08
CA ASP A 54 7.33 -9.05 -7.51
C ASP A 54 7.08 -9.10 -5.99
N VAL A 55 5.84 -9.39 -5.62
CA VAL A 55 5.36 -9.54 -4.24
C VAL A 55 4.57 -10.85 -4.10
N PRO A 56 4.29 -11.33 -2.86
CA PRO A 56 3.41 -12.49 -2.66
C PRO A 56 2.04 -12.31 -3.31
N LEU A 57 1.47 -13.40 -3.83
CA LEU A 57 0.19 -13.36 -4.55
C LEU A 57 -0.98 -12.94 -3.66
N ASP A 58 -0.89 -13.18 -2.36
CA ASP A 58 -1.89 -12.82 -1.35
C ASP A 58 -1.67 -11.43 -0.75
N ALA A 59 -0.61 -10.71 -1.14
CA ALA A 59 -0.35 -9.36 -0.67
C ALA A 59 -1.27 -8.34 -1.37
N ILE A 60 -1.64 -7.30 -0.63
CA ILE A 60 -2.34 -6.15 -1.18
C ILE A 60 -1.29 -5.11 -1.58
N VAL A 61 -1.35 -4.68 -2.84
CA VAL A 61 -0.42 -3.70 -3.42
C VAL A 61 -1.15 -2.39 -3.65
N ASP A 62 -0.54 -1.32 -3.22
CA ASP A 62 -1.00 0.04 -3.46
C ASP A 62 0.17 0.95 -3.82
N SER A 63 -0.10 2.08 -4.45
CA SER A 63 0.92 3.08 -4.78
C SER A 63 0.42 4.48 -4.53
N HIS A 64 1.29 5.32 -3.99
CA HIS A 64 1.03 6.75 -3.85
C HIS A 64 2.32 7.52 -4.11
N ARG A 65 2.30 8.37 -5.14
CA ARG A 65 3.46 9.13 -5.58
C ARG A 65 4.69 8.22 -5.78
N GLU A 66 5.80 8.50 -5.10
CA GLU A 66 7.03 7.71 -5.15
C GLU A 66 6.97 6.38 -4.38
N TRP A 67 5.89 6.13 -3.64
CA TRP A 67 5.80 5.00 -2.74
C TRP A 67 5.03 3.82 -3.32
N LEU A 68 5.58 2.64 -3.10
CA LEU A 68 4.90 1.36 -3.19
C LEU A 68 4.56 0.90 -1.79
N LEU A 69 3.31 0.57 -1.53
CA LEU A 69 2.86 -0.06 -0.30
C LEU A 69 2.53 -1.53 -0.53
N VAL A 70 2.98 -2.38 0.37
CA VAL A 70 2.70 -3.82 0.35
C VAL A 70 2.16 -4.22 1.71
N GLN A 71 0.87 -4.58 1.77
CA GLN A 71 0.27 -5.15 2.97
C GLN A 71 0.28 -6.67 2.86
N LEU A 72 0.95 -7.31 3.79
CA LEU A 72 1.12 -8.76 3.81
C LEU A 72 -0.07 -9.44 4.46
N ARG A 73 -0.51 -10.58 3.90
CA ARG A 73 -1.44 -11.50 4.57
C ARG A 73 -0.70 -12.65 5.24
N THR A 74 0.34 -13.16 4.58
CA THR A 74 1.22 -14.21 5.09
C THR A 74 2.64 -13.69 5.29
N PRO A 75 3.49 -14.33 6.09
CA PRO A 75 4.88 -13.92 6.26
C PRO A 75 5.64 -13.92 4.93
N TRP A 76 6.48 -12.92 4.72
CA TRP A 76 7.30 -12.79 3.52
C TRP A 76 8.77 -12.56 3.85
N THR A 77 9.65 -13.38 3.25
CA THR A 77 11.10 -13.20 3.35
C THR A 77 11.64 -12.58 2.08
N VAL A 78 12.20 -11.39 2.19
CA VAL A 78 12.74 -10.62 1.07
C VAL A 78 13.92 -9.77 1.53
N GLY A 79 14.96 -9.65 0.69
CA GLY A 79 16.16 -8.88 1.03
C GLY A 79 16.88 -9.37 2.29
N GLY A 80 16.74 -10.66 2.64
CA GLY A 80 17.32 -11.25 3.85
C GLY A 80 16.54 -10.95 5.14
N THR A 81 15.39 -10.28 5.07
CA THR A 81 14.52 -9.96 6.21
C THR A 81 13.19 -10.68 6.08
N THR A 82 12.70 -11.25 7.17
CA THR A 82 11.35 -11.85 7.24
C THR A 82 10.40 -10.88 7.91
N TYR A 83 9.34 -10.51 7.20
CA TYR A 83 8.25 -9.68 7.70
C TYR A 83 7.05 -10.54 8.05
N ALA A 84 6.39 -10.25 9.15
CA ALA A 84 5.22 -11.00 9.61
C ALA A 84 4.00 -10.75 8.72
N GLY A 85 3.10 -11.72 8.61
CA GLY A 85 1.77 -11.50 8.03
C GLY A 85 1.02 -10.41 8.81
N GLY A 86 0.24 -9.58 8.11
CA GLY A 86 -0.41 -8.39 8.67
C GLY A 86 0.46 -7.13 8.70
N SER A 87 1.74 -7.20 8.31
CA SER A 87 2.62 -6.03 8.21
C SER A 87 2.26 -5.15 7.02
N LEU A 88 2.46 -3.84 7.17
CA LEU A 88 2.46 -2.88 6.07
C LEU A 88 3.88 -2.42 5.80
N LEU A 89 4.34 -2.60 4.58
CA LEU A 89 5.69 -2.27 4.13
C LEU A 89 5.63 -1.15 3.09
N ALA A 90 6.66 -0.31 3.07
CA ALA A 90 6.86 0.71 2.04
C ALA A 90 8.22 0.54 1.35
N ALA A 91 8.25 0.81 0.06
CA ALA A 91 9.47 0.95 -0.74
C ALA A 91 9.35 2.15 -1.68
N TYR A 92 10.46 2.68 -2.19
CA TYR A 92 10.39 3.51 -3.38
C TYR A 92 9.97 2.67 -4.57
N PHE A 93 8.91 3.12 -5.25
CA PHE A 93 8.29 2.37 -6.33
C PHE A 93 9.29 2.00 -7.45
N ASP A 94 10.00 3.00 -7.96
CA ASP A 94 10.93 2.80 -9.07
C ASP A 94 12.14 1.95 -8.66
N ASP A 95 12.62 2.09 -7.43
CA ASP A 95 13.70 1.26 -6.88
C ASP A 95 13.28 -0.21 -6.76
N PHE A 96 12.06 -0.44 -6.30
CA PHE A 96 11.50 -1.79 -6.21
C PHE A 96 11.35 -2.43 -7.60
N MET A 97 10.83 -1.68 -8.58
CA MET A 97 10.72 -2.13 -9.97
C MET A 97 12.07 -2.37 -10.63
N ALA A 98 13.11 -1.64 -10.22
CA ALA A 98 14.50 -1.86 -10.63
C ALA A 98 15.19 -3.06 -9.93
N GLY A 99 14.47 -3.79 -9.07
CA GLY A 99 14.96 -4.99 -8.38
C GLY A 99 15.59 -4.74 -7.02
N LYS A 100 15.61 -3.49 -6.50
CA LYS A 100 16.00 -3.23 -5.12
C LYS A 100 14.96 -3.79 -4.16
N ARG A 101 15.41 -4.24 -2.98
CA ARG A 101 14.56 -4.86 -1.97
C ARG A 101 14.76 -4.17 -0.61
N GLU A 102 14.91 -2.84 -0.65
CA GLU A 102 14.95 -1.99 0.55
C GLU A 102 13.51 -1.65 0.94
N LEU A 103 12.99 -2.33 1.96
CA LEU A 103 11.65 -2.15 2.48
C LEU A 103 11.69 -1.57 3.90
N THR A 104 10.80 -0.64 4.18
CA THR A 104 10.58 -0.09 5.51
C THR A 104 9.27 -0.62 6.07
N ALA A 105 9.28 -1.26 7.25
CA ALA A 105 8.06 -1.65 7.93
C ALA A 105 7.38 -0.40 8.52
N LEU A 106 6.23 -0.05 7.98
CA LEU A 106 5.38 1.03 8.50
C LEU A 106 4.51 0.56 9.66
N PHE A 107 4.13 -0.71 9.63
CA PHE A 107 3.43 -1.38 10.72
C PHE A 107 3.86 -2.85 10.76
N THR A 108 4.01 -3.36 11.98
CA THR A 108 4.19 -4.80 12.26
C THR A 108 3.16 -5.18 13.31
N PRO A 109 2.34 -6.22 13.07
CA PRO A 109 1.33 -6.64 14.03
C PRO A 109 1.96 -7.18 15.32
N THR A 110 1.21 -7.07 16.40
CA THR A 110 1.53 -7.71 17.70
C THR A 110 0.38 -8.61 18.11
N ASP A 111 0.50 -9.27 19.26
CA ASP A 111 -0.59 -10.09 19.80
C ASP A 111 -1.86 -9.29 20.07
N THR A 112 -1.74 -7.97 20.27
CA THR A 112 -2.86 -7.08 20.62
C THR A 112 -3.19 -6.06 19.55
N ALA A 113 -2.28 -5.79 18.62
CA ALA A 113 -2.43 -4.72 17.63
C ALA A 113 -2.43 -5.24 16.20
N SER A 114 -3.42 -4.78 15.43
CA SER A 114 -3.55 -5.05 13.99
C SER A 114 -3.82 -3.76 13.21
N LEU A 115 -3.48 -3.78 11.92
CA LEU A 115 -3.81 -2.72 10.98
C LEU A 115 -5.23 -2.93 10.46
N SER A 116 -6.12 -1.97 10.70
CA SER A 116 -7.49 -1.98 10.16
C SER A 116 -7.53 -1.39 8.76
N SER A 117 -6.96 -0.22 8.58
CA SER A 117 -6.87 0.49 7.30
C SER A 117 -5.75 1.52 7.33
N TYR A 118 -5.50 2.11 6.18
CA TYR A 118 -4.64 3.29 6.08
C TYR A 118 -5.19 4.24 5.02
N SER A 119 -4.86 5.53 5.15
CA SER A 119 -5.28 6.56 4.21
C SER A 119 -4.18 7.60 4.04
N TRP A 120 -3.98 8.06 2.80
CA TRP A 120 -3.04 9.13 2.51
C TRP A 120 -3.70 10.50 2.65
N THR A 121 -2.94 11.44 3.19
CA THR A 121 -3.09 12.86 2.94
C THR A 121 -1.97 13.32 2.02
N ARG A 122 -1.90 14.61 1.71
CA ARG A 122 -0.88 15.12 0.78
C ARG A 122 0.55 14.79 1.19
N HIS A 123 0.88 14.82 2.48
CA HIS A 123 2.25 14.62 2.98
C HIS A 123 2.38 13.51 4.02
N HIS A 124 1.27 12.87 4.40
CA HIS A 124 1.26 11.91 5.50
C HIS A 124 0.46 10.66 5.14
N LEU A 125 0.82 9.57 5.78
CA LEU A 125 0.04 8.34 5.81
C LEU A 125 -0.59 8.21 7.19
N ILE A 126 -1.90 8.10 7.27
CA ILE A 126 -2.63 7.80 8.49
C ILE A 126 -2.81 6.29 8.58
N LEU A 127 -2.41 5.71 9.70
CA LEU A 127 -2.70 4.31 10.02
C LEU A 127 -3.86 4.25 11.01
N ASN A 128 -4.87 3.47 10.69
CA ASN A 128 -5.95 3.10 11.59
C ASN A 128 -5.64 1.72 12.17
N LEU A 129 -5.38 1.68 13.45
CA LEU A 129 -4.97 0.48 14.18
C LEU A 129 -6.07 0.05 15.13
N LEU A 130 -6.23 -1.25 15.30
CA LEU A 130 -7.00 -1.84 16.38
C LEU A 130 -5.99 -2.40 17.40
N ASP A 131 -6.00 -1.84 18.62
CA ASP A 131 -5.17 -2.29 19.73
C ASP A 131 -6.06 -2.83 20.85
N ASN A 132 -6.08 -4.15 21.02
CA ASN A 132 -7.14 -4.86 21.74
C ASN A 132 -8.51 -4.59 21.10
N VAL A 133 -9.37 -3.84 21.76
CA VAL A 133 -10.72 -3.46 21.26
C VAL A 133 -10.85 -1.96 21.03
N ALA A 134 -9.77 -1.20 21.14
CA ALA A 134 -9.77 0.25 20.98
C ALA A 134 -9.08 0.66 19.67
N SER A 135 -9.67 1.63 18.99
CA SER A 135 -9.04 2.25 17.81
C SER A 135 -7.92 3.18 18.24
N ARG A 136 -6.81 3.12 17.51
CA ARG A 136 -5.68 4.02 17.64
C ARG A 136 -5.25 4.49 16.25
N GLN A 137 -5.08 5.79 16.09
CA GLN A 137 -4.62 6.40 14.86
C GLN A 137 -3.20 6.92 15.01
N GLU A 138 -2.39 6.72 13.99
CA GLU A 138 -1.03 7.23 13.90
C GLU A 138 -0.80 7.93 12.57
N VAL A 139 -0.09 9.05 12.62
CA VAL A 139 0.34 9.77 11.42
C VAL A 139 1.80 9.46 11.17
N LEU A 140 2.09 8.96 9.98
CA LEU A 140 3.44 8.71 9.50
C LEU A 140 3.81 9.77 8.47
N THR A 141 4.96 10.41 8.67
CA THR A 141 5.53 11.33 7.67
C THR A 141 6.65 10.62 6.95
N PRO A 142 6.54 10.42 5.61
CA PRO A 142 7.56 9.76 4.83
C PRO A 142 8.94 10.41 4.99
N SER A 143 9.97 9.59 5.07
CA SER A 143 11.34 10.07 5.03
C SER A 143 11.81 10.22 3.58
N ARG A 144 12.57 11.27 3.28
CA ARG A 144 13.23 11.45 1.97
C ARG A 144 14.38 10.47 1.73
N ASN A 145 14.73 9.68 2.72
CA ASN A 145 15.78 8.66 2.64
C ASN A 145 15.18 7.29 2.97
N ALA A 146 15.25 6.35 2.04
CA ALA A 146 14.71 4.99 2.18
C ALA A 146 15.23 4.25 3.43
N ARG A 147 16.42 4.60 3.92
CA ARG A 147 17.03 3.97 5.11
C ARG A 147 16.63 4.65 6.42
N THR A 148 15.93 5.77 6.37
CA THR A 148 15.49 6.50 7.56
C THR A 148 14.04 6.13 7.85
N PRO A 149 13.73 5.62 9.05
CA PRO A 149 12.34 5.35 9.44
C PRO A 149 11.46 6.59 9.27
N TRP A 150 10.23 6.38 8.85
CA TRP A 150 9.24 7.45 8.77
C TRP A 150 8.96 8.01 10.16
N ARG A 151 8.86 9.32 10.27
CA ARG A 151 8.50 9.96 11.54
C ARG A 151 7.07 9.59 11.89
N ARG A 152 6.84 9.17 13.12
CA ARG A 152 5.56 8.69 13.62
C ARG A 152 5.08 9.58 14.76
N ALA A 153 3.79 9.90 14.76
CA ALA A 153 3.12 10.61 15.84
C ALA A 153 1.71 10.05 16.05
N PRO A 154 1.18 10.04 17.28
CA PRO A 154 -0.22 9.72 17.51
C PRO A 154 -1.11 10.81 16.87
N LEU A 155 -2.24 10.39 16.29
CA LEU A 155 -3.29 11.29 15.88
C LEU A 155 -4.27 11.43 17.05
N GLY A 156 -4.39 12.64 17.59
CA GLY A 156 -5.31 12.92 18.69
C GLY A 156 -6.74 13.08 18.20
N GLY A 157 -7.70 13.05 19.14
CA GLY A 157 -9.11 13.37 18.90
C GLY A 157 -10.09 12.21 18.99
N ALA A 158 -9.62 10.95 18.89
CA ALA A 158 -10.47 9.79 19.12
C ALA A 158 -10.86 9.66 20.61
N PRO A 159 -12.14 9.51 20.95
CA PRO A 159 -12.55 9.21 22.33
C PRO A 159 -12.01 7.85 22.77
N ALA A 160 -11.71 7.72 24.06
CA ALA A 160 -11.30 6.43 24.62
C ALA A 160 -12.38 5.36 24.42
N LEU A 161 -11.98 4.11 24.12
CA LEU A 161 -12.88 2.97 23.92
C LEU A 161 -13.90 3.15 22.78
N SER A 162 -13.53 3.88 21.75
CA SER A 162 -14.36 4.07 20.55
C SER A 162 -13.80 3.33 19.34
N THR A 163 -14.67 3.01 18.39
CA THR A 163 -14.27 2.55 17.06
C THR A 163 -14.31 3.76 16.14
N VAL A 164 -13.15 4.29 15.79
CA VAL A 164 -12.98 5.48 14.94
C VAL A 164 -11.93 5.17 13.88
N SER A 165 -12.14 5.64 12.66
CA SER A 165 -11.13 5.71 11.61
C SER A 165 -10.86 7.16 11.24
N ALA A 166 -9.66 7.42 10.77
CA ALA A 166 -9.26 8.71 10.21
C ALA A 166 -8.90 8.52 8.74
N ASP A 167 -9.54 9.29 7.87
CA ASP A 167 -9.36 9.16 6.43
C ASP A 167 -9.07 10.53 5.80
N GLY A 168 -7.99 10.59 4.98
CA GLY A 168 -7.62 11.81 4.24
C GLY A 168 -8.71 12.23 3.27
N ILE A 169 -8.93 13.53 3.15
CA ILE A 169 -9.98 14.08 2.27
C ILE A 169 -9.50 14.08 0.82
N ASP A 170 -8.27 14.54 0.60
CA ASP A 170 -7.69 14.67 -0.74
C ASP A 170 -6.16 14.52 -0.64
N ALA A 171 -5.67 13.35 -1.02
CA ALA A 171 -4.25 13.01 -0.94
C ALA A 171 -3.35 13.82 -1.89
N ASP A 172 -3.92 14.52 -2.86
CA ASP A 172 -3.16 15.32 -3.81
C ASP A 172 -2.98 16.77 -3.36
N SER A 173 -3.95 17.34 -2.63
CA SER A 173 -3.99 18.77 -2.37
C SER A 173 -3.98 19.17 -0.89
N SER A 174 -4.39 18.30 0.04
CA SER A 174 -4.60 18.67 1.45
C SER A 174 -4.08 17.62 2.44
N ASP A 175 -3.71 18.08 3.63
CA ASP A 175 -3.45 17.23 4.80
C ASP A 175 -4.66 17.15 5.73
N ASP A 176 -5.81 17.63 5.28
CA ASP A 176 -7.06 17.51 6.02
C ASP A 176 -7.56 16.06 6.02
N TYR A 177 -8.24 15.67 7.08
CA TYR A 177 -8.82 14.34 7.25
C TYR A 177 -10.15 14.41 8.00
N PHE A 178 -10.97 13.38 7.80
CA PHE A 178 -12.14 13.11 8.64
C PHE A 178 -11.77 12.15 9.78
N LEU A 179 -12.46 12.30 10.90
CA LEU A 179 -12.35 11.40 12.05
C LEU A 179 -13.74 10.88 12.43
#